data_b05d3fd43e48e0e297b245b67e6aee77
#
_entry.id   b05d3fd43e48e0e297b245b67e6aee77
#
_cell.length_a   1.000
_cell.length_b   1.000
_cell.length_c   1.000
_cell.angle_alpha   90.00
_cell.angle_beta   90.00
_cell.angle_gamma   90.00
#
_symmetry.space_group_name_H-M   'P 1'
#
loop_
_entity.id
_entity.type
_entity.pdbx_description
1 polymer ?
#
loop_
_entity_poly.entity_id
_entity_poly.type
_entity_poly.pdbx_seq_one_letter_code
_entity_poly.pdbx_strand_id
1 'polypeptide(L)'
;MRNVCQRLNSIVDSYDRYQTFSTLDFAYNEIQEVEAQQLAGALRHNTTLTTLYLQHNQIGYVGAQYFGDALRYNTTLTSLHLWGNEIGDVGVQYLAGGLRHNASLTTLQLQYNQIGHVGAQYIGDTLKYNTTLTTLHLWGNKIGDIGAEHLADGLRHNTTLTTLHLGENQIGYIGAQHLGDTLKHNTTLTSLHLWGNEIGDIGAQYFDDGLRQNKTLITLNLQHNQIRDIGAQHLANALQHNTALTTLNLLGNQIGDVGGQHLGNALQYNTTLTSLNLWGNQIGNVGAQYLTEGLQHNTTLNRFNVLENEIEDDALLEINELIERNGRAESYNF
;
A
#
# COMPACT_ATOMS: atom_id res chain seq x y z
N MET A 1 -26.34 -20.03 10.76
CA MET A 1 -26.72 -20.43 9.39
C MET A 1 -28.16 -20.02 9.01
N ARG A 2 -29.24 -20.47 9.65
CA ARG A 2 -30.60 -20.08 9.21
C ARG A 2 -30.88 -18.57 9.15
N ASN A 3 -30.30 -17.75 10.03
CA ASN A 3 -30.55 -16.29 10.05
C ASN A 3 -29.86 -15.51 8.93
N VAL A 4 -28.72 -15.96 8.44
CA VAL A 4 -27.95 -15.30 7.33
C VAL A 4 -28.64 -15.59 6.00
N CYS A 5 -29.00 -16.86 5.74
CA CYS A 5 -29.76 -17.23 4.55
C CYS A 5 -31.17 -16.58 4.51
N GLN A 6 -31.86 -16.45 5.65
CA GLN A 6 -33.15 -15.74 5.70
C GLN A 6 -32.98 -14.23 5.46
N ARG A 7 -31.91 -13.59 5.96
CA ARG A 7 -31.60 -12.20 5.68
C ARG A 7 -31.22 -11.99 4.21
N LEU A 8 -30.41 -12.87 3.65
CA LEU A 8 -30.00 -12.83 2.24
C LEU A 8 -31.18 -13.08 1.31
N ASN A 9 -32.03 -14.08 1.60
CA ASN A 9 -33.25 -14.31 0.84
C ASN A 9 -34.21 -13.13 0.94
N SER A 10 -34.35 -12.50 2.13
CA SER A 10 -35.14 -11.28 2.25
C SER A 10 -34.55 -10.08 1.49
N ILE A 11 -33.22 -10.03 1.32
CA ILE A 11 -32.54 -9.01 0.54
C ILE A 11 -32.73 -9.27 -0.97
N VAL A 12 -32.60 -10.52 -1.40
CA VAL A 12 -32.83 -10.92 -2.81
C VAL A 12 -34.32 -10.81 -3.17
N ASP A 13 -35.21 -11.24 -2.28
CA ASP A 13 -36.68 -11.17 -2.49
C ASP A 13 -37.25 -9.75 -2.36
N SER A 14 -36.51 -8.83 -1.73
CA SER A 14 -36.87 -7.40 -1.64
C SER A 14 -35.99 -6.52 -2.53
N TYR A 15 -35.51 -7.05 -3.66
CA TYR A 15 -34.66 -6.38 -4.62
C TYR A 15 -35.11 -4.93 -4.94
N ASP A 16 -36.41 -4.69 -5.07
CA ASP A 16 -36.97 -3.36 -5.28
C ASP A 16 -36.81 -2.42 -4.07
N ARG A 17 -36.70 -2.97 -2.86
CA ARG A 17 -36.58 -2.18 -1.62
C ARG A 17 -35.16 -1.76 -1.31
N TYR A 18 -34.13 -2.47 -1.80
CA TYR A 18 -32.70 -2.20 -1.55
C TYR A 18 -32.02 -1.43 -2.69
N GLN A 19 -32.72 -1.08 -3.74
CA GLN A 19 -32.20 -0.20 -4.80
C GLN A 19 -31.83 1.22 -4.32
N THR A 20 -32.11 1.55 -3.06
CA THR A 20 -31.79 2.86 -2.46
C THR A 20 -30.49 2.87 -1.66
N PHE A 21 -29.90 1.70 -1.35
CA PHE A 21 -28.67 1.65 -0.56
C PHE A 21 -27.46 1.77 -1.46
N SER A 22 -26.58 2.74 -1.11
CA SER A 22 -25.27 2.90 -1.75
C SER A 22 -24.20 2.04 -1.11
N THR A 23 -24.42 1.54 0.11
CA THR A 23 -23.47 0.75 0.89
C THR A 23 -24.15 -0.44 1.53
N LEU A 24 -23.56 -1.63 1.38
CA LEU A 24 -23.97 -2.85 2.09
C LEU A 24 -22.78 -3.44 2.82
N ASP A 25 -23.01 -3.82 4.08
CA ASP A 25 -22.00 -4.46 4.93
C ASP A 25 -22.45 -5.87 5.31
N PHE A 26 -21.73 -6.84 4.78
CA PHE A 26 -21.85 -8.27 5.05
C PHE A 26 -20.55 -8.87 5.61
N ALA A 27 -19.71 -8.07 6.23
CA ALA A 27 -18.51 -8.56 6.91
C ALA A 27 -18.87 -9.55 8.02
N TYR A 28 -18.04 -10.59 8.21
CA TYR A 28 -18.19 -11.57 9.29
C TYR A 28 -19.55 -12.30 9.32
N ASN A 29 -20.11 -12.64 8.16
CA ASN A 29 -21.45 -13.27 8.05
C ASN A 29 -21.42 -14.74 7.59
N GLU A 30 -20.23 -15.38 7.59
CA GLU A 30 -20.08 -16.78 7.16
C GLU A 30 -20.62 -17.05 5.74
N ILE A 31 -20.55 -16.04 4.86
CA ILE A 31 -20.98 -16.15 3.47
C ILE A 31 -20.08 -17.15 2.75
N GLN A 32 -20.69 -18.18 2.19
CA GLN A 32 -20.04 -19.22 1.42
C GLN A 32 -20.37 -19.08 -0.08
N GLU A 33 -20.01 -20.09 -0.84
CA GLU A 33 -20.13 -20.13 -2.29
C GLU A 33 -21.57 -19.83 -2.81
N VAL A 34 -22.60 -20.41 -2.16
CA VAL A 34 -24.00 -20.26 -2.59
C VAL A 34 -24.51 -18.85 -2.34
N GLU A 35 -24.23 -18.31 -1.18
CA GLU A 35 -24.61 -16.93 -0.83
C GLU A 35 -23.84 -15.92 -1.69
N ALA A 36 -22.55 -16.19 -1.96
CA ALA A 36 -21.73 -15.39 -2.86
C ALA A 36 -22.29 -15.36 -4.28
N GLN A 37 -22.78 -16.51 -4.80
CA GLN A 37 -23.45 -16.61 -6.08
C GLN A 37 -24.71 -15.72 -6.15
N GLN A 38 -25.54 -15.78 -5.11
CA GLN A 38 -26.77 -14.97 -5.04
C GLN A 38 -26.47 -13.47 -4.98
N LEU A 39 -25.50 -13.07 -4.13
CA LEU A 39 -25.07 -11.68 -4.01
C LEU A 39 -24.49 -11.14 -5.31
N ALA A 40 -23.62 -11.91 -5.95
CA ALA A 40 -23.03 -11.53 -7.24
C ALA A 40 -24.07 -11.44 -8.34
N GLY A 41 -25.06 -12.34 -8.35
CA GLY A 41 -26.21 -12.29 -9.26
C GLY A 41 -27.02 -11.00 -9.09
N ALA A 42 -27.30 -10.60 -7.83
CA ALA A 42 -27.97 -9.33 -7.54
C ALA A 42 -27.10 -8.12 -7.91
N LEU A 43 -25.80 -8.15 -7.58
CA LEU A 43 -24.85 -7.09 -7.90
C LEU A 43 -24.77 -6.79 -9.41
N ARG A 44 -24.84 -7.83 -10.25
CA ARG A 44 -24.76 -7.70 -11.71
C ARG A 44 -25.77 -6.70 -12.28
N HIS A 45 -26.96 -6.60 -11.68
CA HIS A 45 -28.08 -5.76 -12.13
C HIS A 45 -28.32 -4.56 -11.22
N ASN A 46 -27.61 -4.45 -10.11
CA ASN A 46 -27.78 -3.33 -9.19
C ASN A 46 -27.18 -2.04 -9.79
N THR A 47 -27.91 -0.94 -9.64
CA THR A 47 -27.56 0.37 -10.22
C THR A 47 -27.36 1.46 -9.17
N THR A 48 -27.32 1.10 -7.88
CA THR A 48 -27.22 2.09 -6.78
C THR A 48 -26.09 1.81 -5.82
N LEU A 49 -25.67 0.53 -5.69
CA LEU A 49 -24.65 0.13 -4.75
C LEU A 49 -23.27 0.61 -5.24
N THR A 50 -22.60 1.37 -4.39
CA THR A 50 -21.24 1.87 -4.65
C THR A 50 -20.20 1.20 -3.79
N THR A 51 -20.54 0.70 -2.61
CA THR A 51 -19.61 0.05 -1.68
C THR A 51 -20.19 -1.25 -1.13
N LEU A 52 -19.41 -2.33 -1.24
CA LEU A 52 -19.77 -3.66 -0.74
C LEU A 52 -18.66 -4.21 0.17
N TYR A 53 -19.00 -4.41 1.44
CA TYR A 53 -18.13 -5.03 2.44
C TYR A 53 -18.45 -6.51 2.56
N LEU A 54 -17.45 -7.37 2.33
CA LEU A 54 -17.56 -8.82 2.36
C LEU A 54 -16.37 -9.47 3.11
N GLN A 55 -15.61 -8.69 3.83
CA GLN A 55 -14.42 -9.20 4.52
C GLN A 55 -14.78 -10.25 5.58
N HIS A 56 -13.81 -11.16 5.82
CA HIS A 56 -13.95 -12.26 6.78
C HIS A 56 -15.19 -13.13 6.57
N ASN A 57 -15.32 -13.63 5.35
CA ASN A 57 -16.28 -14.66 4.97
C ASN A 57 -15.53 -15.90 4.43
N GLN A 58 -16.22 -16.84 3.81
CA GLN A 58 -15.69 -18.07 3.25
C GLN A 58 -16.05 -18.16 1.76
N ILE A 59 -15.85 -17.02 1.04
CA ILE A 59 -16.30 -16.89 -0.36
C ILE A 59 -15.54 -17.86 -1.29
N GLY A 60 -14.26 -18.09 -1.02
CA GLY A 60 -13.42 -19.00 -1.79
C GLY A 60 -13.25 -18.59 -3.26
N TYR A 61 -12.58 -19.46 -4.04
CA TYR A 61 -12.35 -19.18 -5.46
C TYR A 61 -13.63 -19.24 -6.31
N VAL A 62 -14.60 -20.07 -5.94
CA VAL A 62 -15.89 -20.20 -6.66
C VAL A 62 -16.75 -18.95 -6.45
N GLY A 63 -16.86 -18.47 -5.23
CA GLY A 63 -17.54 -17.20 -4.95
C GLY A 63 -16.88 -16.02 -5.67
N ALA A 64 -15.54 -16.00 -5.69
CA ALA A 64 -14.78 -14.99 -6.44
C ALA A 64 -15.03 -15.05 -7.95
N GLN A 65 -15.28 -16.23 -8.52
CA GLN A 65 -15.72 -16.38 -9.92
C GLN A 65 -17.03 -15.64 -10.19
N TYR A 66 -18.04 -15.83 -9.34
CA TYR A 66 -19.32 -15.14 -9.51
C TYR A 66 -19.16 -13.60 -9.39
N PHE A 67 -18.34 -13.12 -8.45
CA PHE A 67 -18.05 -11.68 -8.34
C PHE A 67 -17.30 -11.15 -9.57
N GLY A 68 -16.35 -11.90 -10.12
CA GLY A 68 -15.67 -11.55 -11.37
C GLY A 68 -16.65 -11.39 -12.54
N ASP A 69 -17.57 -12.34 -12.67
CA ASP A 69 -18.63 -12.28 -13.69
C ASP A 69 -19.57 -11.09 -13.45
N ALA A 70 -19.94 -10.79 -12.20
CA ALA A 70 -20.77 -9.65 -11.87
C ALA A 70 -20.09 -8.31 -12.18
N LEU A 71 -18.82 -8.15 -11.80
CA LEU A 71 -18.02 -6.94 -12.06
C LEU A 71 -17.94 -6.59 -13.55
N ARG A 72 -17.93 -7.59 -14.43
CA ARG A 72 -17.90 -7.37 -15.88
C ARG A 72 -19.09 -6.55 -16.38
N TYR A 73 -20.23 -6.60 -15.70
CA TYR A 73 -21.48 -5.96 -16.11
C TYR A 73 -21.93 -4.84 -15.18
N ASN A 74 -21.48 -4.85 -13.93
CA ASN A 74 -21.84 -3.81 -12.97
C ASN A 74 -21.06 -2.52 -13.28
N THR A 75 -21.79 -1.40 -13.30
CA THR A 75 -21.26 -0.08 -13.65
C THR A 75 -21.35 0.93 -12.50
N THR A 76 -21.71 0.50 -11.29
CA THR A 76 -21.96 1.42 -10.17
C THR A 76 -21.06 1.14 -8.96
N LEU A 77 -20.60 -0.09 -8.78
CA LEU A 77 -19.75 -0.44 -7.65
C LEU A 77 -18.38 0.22 -7.83
N THR A 78 -17.99 1.04 -6.86
CA THR A 78 -16.70 1.74 -6.83
C THR A 78 -15.74 1.13 -5.82
N SER A 79 -16.24 0.48 -4.77
CA SER A 79 -15.42 -0.12 -3.72
C SER A 79 -15.88 -1.54 -3.36
N LEU A 80 -14.97 -2.52 -3.47
CA LEU A 80 -15.21 -3.92 -3.12
C LEU A 80 -14.18 -4.42 -2.11
N HIS A 81 -14.66 -4.87 -0.95
CA HIS A 81 -13.83 -5.32 0.16
C HIS A 81 -13.98 -6.83 0.34
N LEU A 82 -12.96 -7.59 -0.05
CA LEU A 82 -12.95 -9.06 -0.06
C LEU A 82 -11.84 -9.65 0.83
N TRP A 83 -11.23 -8.90 1.73
CA TRP A 83 -10.12 -9.41 2.51
C TRP A 83 -10.52 -10.55 3.46
N GLY A 84 -9.60 -11.54 3.65
CA GLY A 84 -9.86 -12.68 4.51
C GLY A 84 -10.95 -13.64 3.99
N ASN A 85 -10.92 -13.99 2.70
CA ASN A 85 -11.97 -14.81 2.06
C ASN A 85 -11.48 -16.08 1.36
N GLU A 86 -10.23 -16.46 1.55
CA GLU A 86 -9.65 -17.70 0.97
C GLU A 86 -9.74 -17.79 -0.56
N ILE A 87 -9.63 -16.65 -1.24
CA ILE A 87 -9.85 -16.53 -2.69
C ILE A 87 -8.76 -17.27 -3.50
N GLY A 88 -7.50 -17.19 -3.06
CA GLY A 88 -6.36 -17.82 -3.74
C GLY A 88 -6.13 -17.33 -5.17
N ASP A 89 -5.15 -17.94 -5.84
CA ASP A 89 -4.76 -17.56 -7.21
C ASP A 89 -5.87 -17.77 -8.23
N VAL A 90 -6.59 -18.87 -8.10
CA VAL A 90 -7.70 -19.21 -9.03
C VAL A 90 -8.85 -18.20 -8.89
N GLY A 91 -9.23 -17.82 -7.68
CA GLY A 91 -10.27 -16.81 -7.48
C GLY A 91 -9.86 -15.43 -8.02
N VAL A 92 -8.58 -15.07 -7.84
CA VAL A 92 -8.02 -13.83 -8.42
C VAL A 92 -8.03 -13.86 -9.94
N GLN A 93 -7.77 -15.01 -10.58
CA GLN A 93 -7.88 -15.14 -12.05
C GLN A 93 -9.26 -14.72 -12.56
N TYR A 94 -10.33 -15.16 -11.88
CA TYR A 94 -11.70 -14.79 -12.25
C TYR A 94 -12.01 -13.30 -11.98
N LEU A 95 -11.60 -12.79 -10.81
CA LEU A 95 -11.77 -11.37 -10.49
C LEU A 95 -11.03 -10.47 -11.51
N ALA A 96 -9.82 -10.82 -11.85
CA ALA A 96 -9.00 -10.14 -12.86
C ALA A 96 -9.68 -10.12 -14.23
N GLY A 97 -10.30 -11.24 -14.63
CA GLY A 97 -11.09 -11.33 -15.87
C GLY A 97 -12.28 -10.36 -15.89
N GLY A 98 -12.96 -10.18 -14.77
CA GLY A 98 -14.03 -9.19 -14.61
C GLY A 98 -13.51 -7.75 -14.63
N LEU A 99 -12.47 -7.48 -13.84
CA LEU A 99 -11.84 -6.16 -13.70
C LEU A 99 -11.28 -5.60 -15.01
N ARG A 100 -10.81 -6.46 -15.91
CA ARG A 100 -10.29 -6.03 -17.22
C ARG A 100 -11.33 -5.28 -18.06
N HIS A 101 -12.60 -5.54 -17.81
CA HIS A 101 -13.73 -4.91 -18.52
C HIS A 101 -14.56 -3.97 -17.64
N ASN A 102 -14.29 -3.95 -16.33
CA ASN A 102 -15.01 -3.08 -15.42
C ASN A 102 -14.53 -1.63 -15.54
N ALA A 103 -15.49 -0.71 -15.60
CA ALA A 103 -15.25 0.71 -15.77
C ALA A 103 -15.77 1.56 -14.59
N SER A 104 -15.98 0.95 -13.42
CA SER A 104 -16.51 1.65 -12.23
C SER A 104 -15.69 1.44 -10.97
N LEU A 105 -15.06 0.27 -10.79
CA LEU A 105 -14.38 -0.06 -9.56
C LEU A 105 -13.06 0.73 -9.44
N THR A 106 -12.96 1.51 -8.37
CA THR A 106 -11.79 2.33 -8.06
C THR A 106 -10.98 1.74 -6.90
N THR A 107 -11.61 1.01 -6.00
CA THR A 107 -10.96 0.41 -4.82
C THR A 107 -11.24 -1.07 -4.73
N LEU A 108 -10.19 -1.88 -4.65
CA LEU A 108 -10.27 -3.32 -4.43
C LEU A 108 -9.40 -3.74 -3.26
N GLN A 109 -9.99 -4.44 -2.30
CA GLN A 109 -9.29 -4.96 -1.13
C GLN A 109 -9.28 -6.48 -1.15
N LEU A 110 -8.08 -7.07 -1.23
CA LEU A 110 -7.80 -8.51 -1.34
C LEU A 110 -6.77 -9.00 -0.30
N GLN A 111 -6.62 -8.30 0.80
CA GLN A 111 -5.69 -8.68 1.87
C GLN A 111 -6.05 -10.08 2.42
N TYR A 112 -5.05 -10.81 2.91
CA TYR A 112 -5.23 -12.13 3.55
C TYR A 112 -6.08 -13.11 2.73
N ASN A 113 -5.79 -13.26 1.44
CA ASN A 113 -6.51 -14.16 0.54
C ASN A 113 -5.65 -15.30 -0.02
N GLN A 114 -4.46 -15.53 0.53
CA GLN A 114 -3.56 -16.60 0.09
C GLN A 114 -3.12 -16.47 -1.39
N ILE A 115 -3.06 -15.24 -1.88
CA ILE A 115 -2.67 -14.92 -3.27
C ILE A 115 -1.16 -15.09 -3.42
N GLY A 116 -0.74 -15.94 -4.34
CA GLY A 116 0.65 -16.19 -4.68
C GLY A 116 1.11 -15.40 -5.91
N HIS A 117 2.26 -15.80 -6.45
CA HIS A 117 2.83 -15.18 -7.66
C HIS A 117 1.94 -15.36 -8.90
N VAL A 118 1.20 -16.47 -9.01
CA VAL A 118 0.27 -16.69 -10.13
C VAL A 118 -0.91 -15.73 -10.07
N GLY A 119 -1.50 -15.53 -8.90
CA GLY A 119 -2.56 -14.53 -8.71
C GLY A 119 -2.06 -13.11 -8.98
N ALA A 120 -0.84 -12.79 -8.51
CA ALA A 120 -0.20 -11.51 -8.79
C ALA A 120 0.06 -11.28 -10.29
N GLN A 121 0.37 -12.35 -11.06
CA GLN A 121 0.48 -12.28 -12.53
C GLN A 121 -0.85 -11.86 -13.16
N TYR A 122 -1.98 -12.48 -12.79
CA TYR A 122 -3.29 -12.08 -13.33
C TYR A 122 -3.64 -10.63 -12.99
N ILE A 123 -3.28 -10.17 -11.79
CA ILE A 123 -3.47 -8.76 -11.40
C ILE A 123 -2.59 -7.85 -12.26
N GLY A 124 -1.29 -8.13 -12.39
CA GLY A 124 -0.36 -7.37 -13.22
C GLY A 124 -0.83 -7.25 -14.66
N ASP A 125 -1.26 -8.36 -15.26
CA ASP A 125 -1.81 -8.37 -16.62
C ASP A 125 -3.11 -7.55 -16.75
N THR A 126 -3.91 -7.53 -15.69
CA THR A 126 -5.14 -6.71 -15.66
C THR A 126 -4.82 -5.23 -15.54
N LEU A 127 -3.85 -4.85 -14.71
CA LEU A 127 -3.42 -3.45 -14.52
C LEU A 127 -2.96 -2.80 -15.82
N LYS A 128 -2.42 -3.55 -16.78
CA LYS A 128 -2.03 -3.03 -18.11
C LYS A 128 -3.20 -2.44 -18.91
N TYR A 129 -4.43 -2.89 -18.63
CA TYR A 129 -5.61 -2.53 -19.41
C TYR A 129 -6.71 -1.84 -18.59
N ASN A 130 -6.74 -2.06 -17.27
CA ASN A 130 -7.74 -1.42 -16.41
C ASN A 130 -7.42 0.06 -16.24
N THR A 131 -8.43 0.90 -16.47
CA THR A 131 -8.31 2.36 -16.47
C THR A 131 -9.15 3.02 -15.38
N THR A 132 -9.58 2.28 -14.37
CA THR A 132 -10.46 2.81 -13.31
C THR A 132 -9.93 2.56 -11.90
N LEU A 133 -9.18 1.47 -11.70
CA LEU A 133 -8.68 1.12 -10.38
C LEU A 133 -7.59 2.12 -9.94
N THR A 134 -7.83 2.78 -8.82
CA THR A 134 -6.92 3.76 -8.22
C THR A 134 -6.26 3.24 -6.94
N THR A 135 -6.92 2.32 -6.24
CA THR A 135 -6.44 1.79 -4.96
C THR A 135 -6.54 0.28 -4.93
N LEU A 136 -5.43 -0.39 -4.67
CA LEU A 136 -5.34 -1.84 -4.59
C LEU A 136 -4.62 -2.27 -3.31
N HIS A 137 -5.29 -3.09 -2.51
CA HIS A 137 -4.73 -3.65 -1.28
C HIS A 137 -4.50 -5.15 -1.45
N LEU A 138 -3.24 -5.58 -1.33
CA LEU A 138 -2.79 -6.97 -1.46
C LEU A 138 -1.94 -7.45 -0.26
N TRP A 139 -1.86 -6.67 0.82
CA TRP A 139 -1.02 -7.04 1.96
C TRP A 139 -1.49 -8.33 2.66
N GLY A 140 -0.57 -9.04 3.32
CA GLY A 140 -0.87 -10.30 3.99
C GLY A 140 -1.13 -11.47 3.03
N ASN A 141 -0.49 -11.47 1.86
CA ASN A 141 -0.57 -12.55 0.87
C ASN A 141 0.80 -13.27 0.72
N LYS A 142 1.00 -14.03 -0.36
CA LYS A 142 2.20 -14.83 -0.64
C LYS A 142 2.78 -14.48 -2.01
N ILE A 143 2.84 -13.18 -2.31
CA ILE A 143 3.18 -12.68 -3.66
C ILE A 143 4.64 -13.00 -4.01
N GLY A 144 5.58 -12.79 -3.08
CA GLY A 144 7.00 -13.02 -3.27
C GLY A 144 7.62 -12.16 -4.37
N ASP A 145 8.89 -12.44 -4.69
CA ASP A 145 9.64 -11.69 -5.70
C ASP A 145 9.06 -11.83 -7.11
N ILE A 146 8.68 -13.04 -7.51
CA ILE A 146 8.11 -13.30 -8.84
C ILE A 146 6.76 -12.58 -9.01
N GLY A 147 5.92 -12.58 -7.99
CA GLY A 147 4.66 -11.85 -8.04
C GLY A 147 4.86 -10.33 -8.06
N ALA A 148 5.86 -9.82 -7.34
CA ALA A 148 6.24 -8.39 -7.38
C ALA A 148 6.76 -7.98 -8.78
N GLU A 149 7.53 -8.85 -9.47
CA GLU A 149 7.92 -8.65 -10.87
C GLU A 149 6.71 -8.49 -11.79
N HIS A 150 5.72 -9.40 -11.69
CA HIS A 150 4.50 -9.33 -12.50
C HIS A 150 3.68 -8.06 -12.24
N LEU A 151 3.56 -7.66 -10.97
CA LEU A 151 2.87 -6.42 -10.61
C LEU A 151 3.63 -5.19 -11.14
N ALA A 152 4.95 -5.19 -11.02
CA ALA A 152 5.82 -4.14 -11.54
C ALA A 152 5.67 -3.96 -13.06
N ASP A 153 5.61 -5.07 -13.81
CA ASP A 153 5.36 -5.04 -15.26
C ASP A 153 3.98 -4.45 -15.59
N GLY A 154 2.94 -4.81 -14.83
CA GLY A 154 1.61 -4.18 -14.96
C GLY A 154 1.63 -2.68 -14.70
N LEU A 155 2.31 -2.25 -13.63
CA LEU A 155 2.44 -0.85 -13.22
C LEU A 155 3.19 0.03 -14.23
N ARG A 156 4.13 -0.51 -15.00
CA ARG A 156 4.84 0.24 -16.05
C ARG A 156 3.91 0.80 -17.11
N HIS A 157 2.80 0.13 -17.34
CA HIS A 157 1.81 0.48 -18.35
C HIS A 157 0.53 1.09 -17.78
N ASN A 158 0.32 0.94 -16.47
CA ASN A 158 -0.87 1.46 -15.79
C ASN A 158 -0.76 2.96 -15.55
N THR A 159 -1.83 3.67 -15.86
CA THR A 159 -1.94 5.13 -15.76
C THR A 159 -3.02 5.61 -14.79
N THR A 160 -3.49 4.74 -13.91
CA THR A 160 -4.63 5.07 -13.01
C THR A 160 -4.39 4.70 -11.56
N LEU A 161 -3.59 3.67 -11.27
CA LEU A 161 -3.34 3.23 -9.90
C LEU A 161 -2.46 4.26 -9.18
N THR A 162 -3.00 4.83 -8.12
CA THR A 162 -2.32 5.82 -7.28
C THR A 162 -1.82 5.22 -5.97
N THR A 163 -2.47 4.18 -5.46
CA THR A 163 -2.14 3.58 -4.16
C THR A 163 -2.05 2.06 -4.27
N LEU A 164 -0.90 1.52 -3.87
CA LEU A 164 -0.64 0.08 -3.83
C LEU A 164 -0.10 -0.36 -2.47
N HIS A 165 -0.81 -1.32 -1.84
CA HIS A 165 -0.39 -1.92 -0.58
C HIS A 165 0.08 -3.36 -0.79
N LEU A 166 1.36 -3.62 -0.55
CA LEU A 166 2.06 -4.91 -0.69
C LEU A 166 2.73 -5.37 0.63
N GLY A 167 2.33 -4.85 1.77
CA GLY A 167 2.88 -5.28 3.06
C GLY A 167 2.72 -6.78 3.30
N GLU A 168 3.60 -7.41 4.11
CA GLU A 168 3.53 -8.84 4.48
C GLU A 168 3.36 -9.79 3.27
N ASN A 169 4.22 -9.67 2.27
CA ASN A 169 4.14 -10.48 1.05
C ASN A 169 5.40 -11.26 0.72
N GLN A 170 6.38 -11.35 1.63
CA GLN A 170 7.63 -12.08 1.40
C GLN A 170 8.43 -11.56 0.18
N ILE A 171 8.33 -10.24 -0.07
CA ILE A 171 9.04 -9.58 -1.17
C ILE A 171 10.47 -9.28 -0.70
N GLY A 172 11.44 -9.87 -1.37
CA GLY A 172 12.87 -9.68 -1.13
C GLY A 172 13.47 -8.58 -2.01
N TYR A 173 14.82 -8.59 -2.07
CA TYR A 173 15.55 -7.59 -2.86
C TYR A 173 15.30 -7.71 -4.37
N ILE A 174 14.98 -8.90 -4.89
CA ILE A 174 14.66 -9.10 -6.32
C ILE A 174 13.32 -8.42 -6.66
N GLY A 175 12.30 -8.63 -5.86
CA GLY A 175 11.02 -7.95 -6.04
C GLY A 175 11.14 -6.43 -5.88
N ALA A 176 11.96 -5.98 -4.91
CA ALA A 176 12.27 -4.56 -4.72
C ALA A 176 13.01 -3.95 -5.93
N GLN A 177 13.89 -4.72 -6.60
CA GLN A 177 14.53 -4.30 -7.85
C GLN A 177 13.49 -3.97 -8.93
N HIS A 178 12.56 -4.89 -9.19
CA HIS A 178 11.52 -4.69 -10.21
C HIS A 178 10.61 -3.50 -9.89
N LEU A 179 10.24 -3.33 -8.62
CA LEU A 179 9.44 -2.17 -8.17
C LEU A 179 10.23 -0.85 -8.28
N GLY A 180 11.50 -0.82 -7.88
CA GLY A 180 12.38 0.34 -8.02
C GLY A 180 12.58 0.75 -9.48
N ASP A 181 12.80 -0.22 -10.36
CA ASP A 181 12.89 0.03 -11.80
C ASP A 181 11.58 0.55 -12.39
N THR A 182 10.45 0.09 -11.87
CA THR A 182 9.14 0.58 -12.32
C THR A 182 8.92 2.03 -11.91
N LEU A 183 9.35 2.45 -10.73
CA LEU A 183 9.25 3.85 -10.28
C LEU A 183 9.94 4.84 -11.22
N LYS A 184 10.98 4.43 -11.95
CA LYS A 184 11.64 5.29 -12.96
C LYS A 184 10.72 5.75 -14.07
N HIS A 185 9.69 4.97 -14.37
CA HIS A 185 8.81 5.17 -15.53
C HIS A 185 7.35 5.43 -15.16
N ASN A 186 6.89 4.91 -14.02
CA ASN A 186 5.51 5.11 -13.57
C ASN A 186 5.32 6.55 -13.08
N THR A 187 4.30 7.21 -13.60
CA THR A 187 3.97 8.61 -13.32
C THR A 187 2.62 8.80 -12.64
N THR A 188 2.05 7.75 -12.08
CA THR A 188 0.72 7.79 -11.45
C THR A 188 0.71 7.33 -10.01
N LEU A 189 1.60 6.42 -9.64
CA LEU A 189 1.67 5.91 -8.27
C LEU A 189 2.17 7.01 -7.32
N THR A 190 1.34 7.35 -6.35
CA THR A 190 1.63 8.34 -5.31
C THR A 190 1.90 7.72 -3.95
N SER A 191 1.42 6.49 -3.71
CA SER A 191 1.59 5.81 -2.43
C SER A 191 1.94 4.34 -2.63
N LEU A 192 3.10 3.92 -2.12
CA LEU A 192 3.59 2.53 -2.16
C LEU A 192 3.89 2.05 -0.73
N HIS A 193 3.19 1.00 -0.32
CA HIS A 193 3.35 0.40 1.01
C HIS A 193 3.92 -1.00 0.88
N LEU A 194 5.12 -1.21 1.45
CA LEU A 194 5.91 -2.44 1.38
C LEU A 194 6.31 -2.94 2.78
N TRP A 195 5.61 -2.53 3.83
CA TRP A 195 5.93 -2.89 5.21
C TRP A 195 5.92 -4.41 5.44
N GLY A 196 6.75 -4.89 6.37
CA GLY A 196 6.76 -6.32 6.72
C GLY A 196 7.23 -7.26 5.62
N ASN A 197 8.15 -6.81 4.77
CA ASN A 197 8.79 -7.61 3.72
C ASN A 197 10.27 -7.90 4.03
N GLU A 198 11.00 -8.44 3.08
CA GLU A 198 12.39 -8.88 3.21
C GLU A 198 13.34 -8.08 2.29
N ILE A 199 13.08 -6.77 2.15
CA ILE A 199 13.73 -5.90 1.16
C ILE A 199 15.23 -5.77 1.44
N GLY A 200 15.63 -5.56 2.70
CA GLY A 200 17.03 -5.41 3.13
C GLY A 200 17.77 -4.25 2.47
N ASP A 201 19.09 -4.22 2.67
CA ASP A 201 19.96 -3.17 2.14
C ASP A 201 20.04 -3.16 0.62
N ILE A 202 20.09 -4.36 0.01
CA ILE A 202 20.18 -4.50 -1.45
C ILE A 202 18.88 -4.00 -2.12
N GLY A 203 17.72 -4.34 -1.55
CA GLY A 203 16.44 -3.82 -2.06
C GLY A 203 16.33 -2.30 -1.91
N ALA A 204 16.79 -1.74 -0.79
CA ALA A 204 16.85 -0.29 -0.59
C ALA A 204 17.75 0.42 -1.61
N GLN A 205 18.84 -0.22 -2.06
CA GLN A 205 19.68 0.28 -3.14
C GLN A 205 18.92 0.46 -4.46
N TYR A 206 18.04 -0.47 -4.81
CA TYR A 206 17.25 -0.35 -6.04
C TYR A 206 16.21 0.78 -5.96
N PHE A 207 15.72 1.11 -4.77
CA PHE A 207 14.86 2.27 -4.59
C PHE A 207 15.61 3.60 -4.74
N ASP A 208 16.94 3.66 -4.49
CA ASP A 208 17.74 4.89 -4.71
C ASP A 208 17.58 5.38 -6.16
N ASP A 209 17.90 4.55 -7.13
CA ASP A 209 17.79 4.90 -8.55
C ASP A 209 16.34 5.24 -8.98
N GLY A 210 15.38 4.46 -8.50
CA GLY A 210 13.95 4.68 -8.79
C GLY A 210 13.46 6.03 -8.29
N LEU A 211 13.74 6.34 -7.03
CA LEU A 211 13.28 7.57 -6.37
C LEU A 211 13.93 8.84 -6.93
N ARG A 212 15.21 8.80 -7.32
CA ARG A 212 15.89 9.97 -7.94
C ARG A 212 15.18 10.43 -9.21
N GLN A 213 14.64 9.50 -9.99
CA GLN A 213 13.99 9.80 -11.27
C GLN A 213 12.48 10.02 -11.11
N ASN A 214 11.87 9.41 -10.10
CA ASN A 214 10.43 9.51 -9.87
C ASN A 214 10.02 10.88 -9.33
N LYS A 215 8.96 11.45 -9.90
CA LYS A 215 8.42 12.78 -9.55
C LYS A 215 6.98 12.73 -9.04
N THR A 216 6.47 11.53 -8.75
CA THR A 216 5.04 11.34 -8.41
C THR A 216 4.81 10.64 -7.09
N LEU A 217 5.75 9.80 -6.62
CA LEU A 217 5.60 9.09 -5.36
C LEU A 217 5.73 10.06 -4.18
N ILE A 218 4.66 10.16 -3.42
CA ILE A 218 4.52 11.04 -2.25
C ILE A 218 4.81 10.27 -0.97
N THR A 219 4.34 9.02 -0.89
CA THR A 219 4.47 8.17 0.31
C THR A 219 5.16 6.86 -0.03
N LEU A 220 6.24 6.56 0.69
CA LEU A 220 6.90 5.25 0.68
C LEU A 220 6.96 4.68 2.10
N ASN A 221 6.35 3.50 2.28
CA ASN A 221 6.41 2.79 3.56
C ASN A 221 7.25 1.53 3.44
N LEU A 222 8.41 1.53 4.09
CA LEU A 222 9.39 0.43 4.18
C LEU A 222 9.56 -0.09 5.62
N GLN A 223 8.56 0.10 6.46
CA GLN A 223 8.54 -0.37 7.85
C GLN A 223 8.79 -1.88 7.92
N HIS A 224 9.58 -2.34 8.91
CA HIS A 224 9.90 -3.77 9.14
C HIS A 224 10.44 -4.49 7.89
N ASN A 225 11.53 -3.99 7.29
CA ASN A 225 12.15 -4.55 6.08
C ASN A 225 13.62 -4.95 6.22
N GLN A 226 14.14 -5.06 7.45
CA GLN A 226 15.53 -5.47 7.71
C GLN A 226 16.58 -4.53 7.07
N ILE A 227 16.23 -3.25 6.89
CA ILE A 227 17.12 -2.22 6.33
C ILE A 227 18.10 -1.81 7.44
N ARG A 228 19.41 -1.83 7.11
CA ARG A 228 20.51 -1.42 7.98
C ARG A 228 21.12 -0.12 7.49
N ASP A 229 22.32 0.20 8.00
CA ASP A 229 23.05 1.43 7.67
C ASP A 229 23.33 1.60 6.17
N ILE A 230 23.67 0.52 5.46
CA ILE A 230 23.93 0.56 4.02
C ILE A 230 22.64 0.87 3.25
N GLY A 231 21.53 0.25 3.61
CA GLY A 231 20.23 0.55 2.99
C GLY A 231 19.77 1.97 3.31
N ALA A 232 19.96 2.43 4.54
CA ALA A 232 19.68 3.82 4.93
C ALA A 232 20.55 4.82 4.15
N GLN A 233 21.83 4.51 3.88
CA GLN A 233 22.72 5.31 3.02
C GLN A 233 22.14 5.47 1.61
N HIS A 234 21.66 4.38 0.99
CA HIS A 234 21.05 4.43 -0.33
C HIS A 234 19.78 5.28 -0.35
N LEU A 235 18.91 5.10 0.64
CA LEU A 235 17.70 5.92 0.76
C LEU A 235 18.01 7.39 1.02
N ALA A 236 19.02 7.69 1.83
CA ALA A 236 19.53 9.04 2.06
C ALA A 236 20.05 9.69 0.76
N ASN A 237 20.79 8.93 -0.05
CA ASN A 237 21.26 9.39 -1.36
C ASN A 237 20.06 9.71 -2.29
N ALA A 238 19.02 8.90 -2.26
CA ALA A 238 17.79 9.19 -3.01
C ALA A 238 17.15 10.50 -2.55
N LEU A 239 17.00 10.69 -1.23
CA LEU A 239 16.37 11.87 -0.64
C LEU A 239 17.06 13.18 -1.01
N GLN A 240 18.40 13.20 -1.17
CA GLN A 240 19.13 14.40 -1.58
C GLN A 240 18.70 14.92 -2.97
N HIS A 241 18.16 14.08 -3.82
CA HIS A 241 17.82 14.41 -5.20
C HIS A 241 16.34 14.31 -5.53
N ASN A 242 15.58 13.61 -4.70
CA ASN A 242 14.12 13.44 -4.88
C ASN A 242 13.39 14.71 -4.47
N THR A 243 12.45 15.14 -5.30
CA THR A 243 11.66 16.36 -5.13
C THR A 243 10.16 16.10 -5.04
N ALA A 244 9.75 14.85 -4.79
CA ALA A 244 8.35 14.46 -4.74
C ALA A 244 7.96 13.80 -3.41
N LEU A 245 8.87 13.01 -2.81
CA LEU A 245 8.57 12.24 -1.61
C LEU A 245 8.42 13.17 -0.41
N THR A 246 7.24 13.11 0.22
CA THR A 246 6.94 13.88 1.43
C THR A 246 6.89 13.00 2.68
N THR A 247 6.65 11.70 2.52
CA THR A 247 6.51 10.77 3.63
C THR A 247 7.38 9.53 3.41
N LEU A 248 8.31 9.28 4.32
CA LEU A 248 9.12 8.06 4.37
C LEU A 248 8.96 7.38 5.72
N ASN A 249 8.52 6.12 5.71
CA ASN A 249 8.41 5.32 6.93
C ASN A 249 9.45 4.20 6.93
N LEU A 250 10.38 4.25 7.89
CA LEU A 250 11.45 3.29 8.14
C LEU A 250 11.35 2.64 9.53
N LEU A 251 10.17 2.69 10.15
CA LEU A 251 9.89 2.12 11.46
C LEU A 251 10.34 0.66 11.54
N GLY A 252 10.93 0.25 12.66
CA GLY A 252 11.21 -1.17 12.96
C GLY A 252 12.23 -1.81 12.01
N ASN A 253 13.18 -1.04 11.52
CA ASN A 253 14.33 -1.53 10.77
C ASN A 253 15.55 -1.74 11.70
N GLN A 254 16.75 -1.81 11.15
CA GLN A 254 17.99 -2.06 11.90
C GLN A 254 19.02 -0.96 11.61
N ILE A 255 18.53 0.29 11.51
CA ILE A 255 19.36 1.46 11.18
C ILE A 255 20.07 1.91 12.44
N GLY A 256 21.40 1.94 12.39
CA GLY A 256 22.27 2.39 13.48
C GLY A 256 22.76 3.83 13.30
N ASP A 257 23.85 4.18 14.01
CA ASP A 257 24.43 5.51 14.00
C ASP A 257 24.91 5.95 12.62
N VAL A 258 25.51 5.03 11.86
CA VAL A 258 26.03 5.34 10.50
C VAL A 258 24.86 5.62 9.54
N GLY A 259 23.77 4.88 9.64
CA GLY A 259 22.54 5.15 8.88
C GLY A 259 21.91 6.48 9.29
N GLY A 260 21.87 6.76 10.61
CA GLY A 260 21.44 8.06 11.16
C GLY A 260 22.28 9.23 10.61
N GLN A 261 23.60 9.06 10.53
CA GLN A 261 24.51 10.05 9.91
C GLN A 261 24.14 10.32 8.45
N HIS A 262 23.96 9.28 7.64
CA HIS A 262 23.60 9.45 6.23
C HIS A 262 22.23 10.15 6.06
N LEU A 263 21.25 9.78 6.84
CA LEU A 263 19.93 10.42 6.84
C LEU A 263 20.01 11.88 7.29
N GLY A 264 20.74 12.19 8.37
CA GLY A 264 20.98 13.56 8.84
C GLY A 264 21.62 14.43 7.75
N ASN A 265 22.67 13.93 7.08
CA ASN A 265 23.30 14.61 5.97
C ASN A 265 22.33 14.86 4.80
N ALA A 266 21.43 13.91 4.52
CA ALA A 266 20.44 14.09 3.45
C ALA A 266 19.41 15.15 3.80
N LEU A 267 18.98 15.22 5.06
CA LEU A 267 17.99 16.19 5.53
C LEU A 267 18.46 17.65 5.35
N GLN A 268 19.77 17.93 5.40
CA GLN A 268 20.31 19.28 5.14
C GLN A 268 19.94 19.81 3.76
N TYR A 269 19.80 18.94 2.78
CA TYR A 269 19.57 19.31 1.38
C TYR A 269 18.15 19.02 0.90
N ASN A 270 17.46 18.10 1.56
CA ASN A 270 16.10 17.75 1.16
C ASN A 270 15.10 18.81 1.62
N THR A 271 14.30 19.30 0.69
CA THR A 271 13.29 20.36 0.91
C THR A 271 11.86 19.90 0.65
N THR A 272 11.64 18.61 0.58
CA THR A 272 10.30 18.04 0.25
C THR A 272 9.76 17.11 1.32
N LEU A 273 10.64 16.44 2.06
CA LEU A 273 10.21 15.50 3.10
C LEU A 273 9.62 16.26 4.29
N THR A 274 8.36 15.96 4.61
CA THR A 274 7.62 16.55 5.74
C THR A 274 7.43 15.54 6.87
N SER A 275 7.49 14.23 6.57
CA SER A 275 7.31 13.16 7.55
C SER A 275 8.37 12.07 7.40
N LEU A 276 9.13 11.81 8.46
CA LEU A 276 10.10 10.71 8.56
C LEU A 276 9.84 9.91 9.84
N ASN A 277 9.69 8.60 9.71
CA ASN A 277 9.53 7.72 10.87
C ASN A 277 10.72 6.76 10.98
N LEU A 278 11.49 6.89 12.05
CA LEU A 278 12.65 6.04 12.42
C LEU A 278 12.40 5.30 13.75
N TRP A 279 11.16 5.22 14.23
CA TRP A 279 10.81 4.53 15.48
C TRP A 279 11.32 3.09 15.47
N GLY A 280 11.84 2.61 16.63
CA GLY A 280 12.23 1.22 16.78
C GLY A 280 13.39 0.77 15.89
N ASN A 281 14.40 1.63 15.71
CA ASN A 281 15.68 1.31 15.07
C ASN A 281 16.79 1.16 16.13
N GLN A 282 18.07 1.24 15.74
CA GLN A 282 19.25 1.07 16.57
C GLN A 282 20.12 2.33 16.58
N ILE A 283 19.49 3.50 16.45
CA ILE A 283 20.19 4.79 16.41
C ILE A 283 20.57 5.17 17.84
N GLY A 284 21.85 5.37 18.09
CA GLY A 284 22.38 5.87 19.35
C GLY A 284 22.57 7.39 19.34
N ASN A 285 23.24 7.89 20.37
CA ASN A 285 23.50 9.32 20.54
C ASN A 285 24.33 9.93 19.40
N VAL A 286 25.27 9.15 18.82
CA VAL A 286 26.10 9.62 17.70
C VAL A 286 25.23 9.83 16.44
N GLY A 287 24.36 8.89 16.12
CA GLY A 287 23.42 9.02 15.01
C GLY A 287 22.41 10.16 15.24
N ALA A 288 21.92 10.29 16.46
CA ALA A 288 21.02 11.39 16.87
C ALA A 288 21.67 12.76 16.69
N GLN A 289 22.95 12.91 17.03
CA GLN A 289 23.68 14.16 16.80
C GLN A 289 23.69 14.56 15.33
N TYR A 290 23.98 13.63 14.42
CA TYR A 290 23.93 13.91 12.97
C TYR A 290 22.53 14.24 12.47
N LEU A 291 21.51 13.56 12.99
CA LEU A 291 20.11 13.90 12.67
C LEU A 291 19.76 15.32 13.13
N THR A 292 20.19 15.71 14.35
CA THR A 292 20.04 17.06 14.88
C THR A 292 20.75 18.12 14.00
N GLU A 293 22.00 17.86 13.64
CA GLU A 293 22.75 18.73 12.71
C GLU A 293 22.01 18.91 11.37
N GLY A 294 21.46 17.82 10.82
CA GLY A 294 20.64 17.87 9.61
C GLY A 294 19.39 18.73 9.79
N LEU A 295 18.69 18.56 10.90
CA LEU A 295 17.48 19.30 11.24
C LEU A 295 17.72 20.79 11.49
N GLN A 296 18.90 21.21 11.96
CA GLN A 296 19.24 22.62 12.13
C GLN A 296 19.09 23.41 10.82
N HIS A 297 19.39 22.77 9.68
CA HIS A 297 19.32 23.37 8.34
C HIS A 297 18.00 23.04 7.61
N ASN A 298 17.32 21.97 8.00
CA ASN A 298 16.06 21.58 7.41
C ASN A 298 14.89 22.38 7.96
N THR A 299 14.01 22.88 7.10
CA THR A 299 12.84 23.67 7.46
C THR A 299 11.52 23.04 7.04
N THR A 300 11.55 21.85 6.45
CA THR A 300 10.35 21.20 5.90
C THR A 300 9.86 20.02 6.72
N LEU A 301 10.77 19.28 7.39
CA LEU A 301 10.40 18.13 8.20
C LEU A 301 9.70 18.59 9.49
N ASN A 302 8.41 18.35 9.60
CA ASN A 302 7.57 18.75 10.73
C ASN A 302 6.94 17.56 11.47
N ARG A 303 7.12 16.33 10.96
CA ARG A 303 6.75 15.08 11.62
C ARG A 303 7.95 14.14 11.61
N PHE A 304 8.57 14.00 12.77
CA PHE A 304 9.74 13.14 12.91
C PHE A 304 9.60 12.27 14.16
N ASN A 305 9.72 10.97 14.00
CA ASN A 305 9.63 10.02 15.11
C ASN A 305 10.92 9.19 15.18
N VAL A 306 11.65 9.32 16.28
CA VAL A 306 12.90 8.58 16.58
C VAL A 306 12.82 7.83 17.92
N LEU A 307 11.62 7.71 18.50
CA LEU A 307 11.43 6.99 19.75
C LEU A 307 11.77 5.50 19.60
N GLU A 308 11.94 4.79 20.71
CA GLU A 308 12.37 3.38 20.74
C GLU A 308 13.68 3.14 19.96
N ASN A 309 14.62 4.06 20.09
CA ASN A 309 16.02 3.99 19.69
C ASN A 309 16.92 4.08 20.94
N GLU A 310 18.24 4.03 20.77
CA GLU A 310 19.22 4.13 21.87
C GLU A 310 19.68 5.58 22.10
N ILE A 311 18.72 6.53 22.05
CA ILE A 311 18.95 7.99 22.12
C ILE A 311 18.63 8.49 23.53
N GLU A 312 19.52 9.29 24.11
CA GLU A 312 19.33 9.94 25.41
C GLU A 312 18.30 11.08 25.34
N ASP A 313 17.67 11.36 26.49
CA ASP A 313 16.58 12.34 26.61
C ASP A 313 16.97 13.76 26.15
N ASP A 314 18.22 14.19 26.42
CA ASP A 314 18.70 15.51 26.01
C ASP A 314 18.72 15.69 24.49
N ALA A 315 19.17 14.65 23.75
CA ALA A 315 19.18 14.67 22.29
C ALA A 315 17.76 14.58 21.71
N LEU A 316 16.85 13.82 22.34
CA LEU A 316 15.45 13.77 21.97
C LEU A 316 14.77 15.12 22.15
N LEU A 317 15.10 15.86 23.22
CA LEU A 317 14.56 17.19 23.49
C LEU A 317 14.98 18.17 22.37
N GLU A 318 16.26 18.20 22.00
CA GLU A 318 16.77 19.07 20.93
C GLU A 318 16.11 18.76 19.57
N ILE A 319 15.97 17.49 19.23
CA ILE A 319 15.26 17.04 18.01
C ILE A 319 13.82 17.57 18.02
N ASN A 320 13.11 17.42 19.13
CA ASN A 320 11.71 17.86 19.24
C ASN A 320 11.58 19.39 19.09
N GLU A 321 12.48 20.18 19.70
CA GLU A 321 12.49 21.64 19.54
C GLU A 321 12.66 22.07 18.07
N LEU A 322 13.53 21.38 17.31
CA LEU A 322 13.74 21.65 15.89
C LEU A 322 12.51 21.31 15.05
N ILE A 323 11.85 20.20 15.35
CA ILE A 323 10.61 19.79 14.64
C ILE A 323 9.45 20.75 14.95
N GLU A 324 9.31 21.18 16.20
CA GLU A 324 8.32 22.21 16.57
C GLU A 324 8.58 23.55 15.86
N ARG A 325 9.84 23.96 15.74
CA ARG A 325 10.20 25.14 14.95
C ARG A 325 9.69 25.05 13.53
N ASN A 326 9.88 23.90 12.87
CA ASN A 326 9.43 23.68 11.49
C ASN A 326 7.90 23.68 11.38
N GLY A 327 7.20 23.04 12.32
CA GLY A 327 5.73 23.03 12.35
C GLY A 327 5.10 24.40 12.60
N ARG A 328 5.77 25.29 13.36
CA ARG A 328 5.32 26.68 13.56
C ARG A 328 5.49 27.54 12.31
N ALA A 329 6.52 27.30 11.51
CA ALA A 329 6.74 28.04 10.27
C ALA A 329 5.60 27.84 9.25
N GLU A 330 4.98 26.66 9.21
CA GLU A 330 3.81 26.41 8.35
C GLU A 330 2.56 27.18 8.80
N SER A 331 2.40 27.43 10.10
CA SER A 331 1.21 28.13 10.64
C SER A 331 1.21 29.66 10.41
N TYR A 332 2.32 30.24 9.98
CA TYR A 332 2.43 31.67 9.67
C TYR A 332 2.26 32.03 8.18
N ASN A 333 2.08 31.05 7.31
CA ASN A 333 1.91 31.26 5.86
C ASN A 333 0.46 31.21 5.37
N PHE A 334 -0.53 31.53 6.27
CA PHE A 334 -1.96 31.69 5.94
C PHE A 334 -2.42 33.13 6.12
#